data_9f0da988bb0043ab843da17e027dd401
#
_entry.id   9f0da988bb0043ab843da17e027dd401
#
_cell.length_a   1.000
_cell.length_b   1.000
_cell.length_c   1.000
_cell.angle_alpha   90.00
_cell.angle_beta   90.00
_cell.angle_gamma   90.00
#
_symmetry.space_group_name_H-M   'P 1'
#
loop_
_entity.id
_entity.type
_entity.pdbx_description
1 polymer ?
#
loop_
_entity_poly.entity_id
_entity_poly.type
_entity_poly.pdbx_seq_one_letter_code
_entity_poly.pdbx_strand_id
1 'polypeptide(L)'
;MFIVQLIEATYNFLWGDLFQIPLPVGGSIGISLLIIFLVPAAFYFTIRTRFMQVRLFPDMVRALTEQKSGENGLSPFQTLIVSTATRVGMGNLVGVVAAISAGGAGAVFWMWIMAVLGSATAFIEATLAQLYKEKDPLYGGYRGGPAYYIHRFFERKEGRKKRYVLPAVLFAISGLICWCGISQVISNSVSESFNNAFNIPPLYTTIALVILAAVIVLRKNATVKVLDVLVPVMAVLYFVITLIIIGMNITALPWVFQRIFEEAFGIRQFAGGSFGAILMNGVKRGLFSNEAGSGSAPCAAAAAEGKTPVTMGLVQSLGVFIDTIVICSCTAFIMLLVPQEVTDGLSGMALLQTAMEFHLGRFGVIFIAVTLAMFSFSTFLGILFYARSNVAYLFGDKWCWQMAYKVLALVMLFIGGIAAYTFVWDLGDVGIGLMTLFNISILYPLSKEAFQALGQYEKKKAEK
;
A
#
# COMPACT_ATOMS: atom_id res chain seq x y z
N MET A 1 12.21 15.47 21.24
CA MET A 1 12.65 14.32 22.05
C MET A 1 11.49 13.41 22.46
N PHE A 2 10.49 13.83 23.23
CA PHE A 2 9.37 12.97 23.69
C PHE A 2 8.57 12.33 22.52
N ILE A 3 8.19 13.10 21.49
CA ILE A 3 7.41 12.57 20.33
C ILE A 3 8.21 11.51 19.56
N VAL A 4 9.50 11.71 19.36
CA VAL A 4 10.37 10.75 18.66
C VAL A 4 10.45 9.43 19.47
N GLN A 5 10.69 9.52 20.77
CA GLN A 5 10.70 8.36 21.65
C GLN A 5 9.37 7.60 21.67
N LEU A 6 8.24 8.33 21.62
CA LEU A 6 6.91 7.71 21.54
C LEU A 6 6.71 6.96 20.22
N ILE A 7 7.15 7.54 19.10
CA ILE A 7 7.09 6.90 17.78
C ILE A 7 7.97 5.65 17.78
N GLU A 8 9.21 5.74 18.22
CA GLU A 8 10.14 4.59 18.32
C GLU A 8 9.61 3.48 19.24
N ALA A 9 9.07 3.84 20.41
CA ALA A 9 8.47 2.86 21.31
C ALA A 9 7.25 2.16 20.69
N THR A 10 6.39 2.90 19.99
CA THR A 10 5.22 2.36 19.30
C THR A 10 5.65 1.50 18.11
N TYR A 11 6.66 1.94 17.34
CA TYR A 11 7.25 1.16 16.27
C TYR A 11 7.78 -0.19 16.77
N ASN A 12 8.58 -0.17 17.84
CA ASN A 12 9.14 -1.39 18.45
C ASN A 12 8.06 -2.31 19.02
N PHE A 13 6.98 -1.77 19.56
CA PHE A 13 5.83 -2.56 20.01
C PHE A 13 5.12 -3.29 18.87
N LEU A 14 4.94 -2.61 17.73
CA LEU A 14 4.19 -3.16 16.57
C LEU A 14 5.05 -4.08 15.70
N TRP A 15 6.28 -3.65 15.39
CA TRP A 15 7.17 -4.27 14.42
C TRP A 15 8.40 -4.92 15.04
N GLY A 16 8.72 -4.65 16.32
CA GLY A 16 9.81 -5.29 17.05
C GLY A 16 9.49 -6.76 17.37
N ASP A 17 10.54 -7.53 17.67
CA ASP A 17 10.42 -8.94 18.02
C ASP A 17 9.78 -9.09 19.41
N LEU A 18 8.54 -9.56 19.47
CA LEU A 18 7.90 -9.98 20.73
C LEU A 18 8.43 -11.33 21.21
N PHE A 19 8.68 -12.23 20.27
CA PHE A 19 9.22 -13.55 20.52
C PHE A 19 10.34 -13.85 19.54
N GLN A 20 11.38 -14.50 20.02
CA GLN A 20 12.44 -15.03 19.17
C GLN A 20 12.40 -16.55 19.24
N ILE A 21 12.17 -17.20 18.12
CA ILE A 21 12.18 -18.67 18.00
C ILE A 21 13.56 -19.08 17.51
N PRO A 22 14.37 -19.78 18.34
CA PRO A 22 15.66 -20.26 17.90
C PRO A 22 15.51 -21.32 16.81
N LEU A 23 16.32 -21.22 15.77
CA LEU A 23 16.34 -22.20 14.67
C LEU A 23 17.37 -23.30 14.96
N PRO A 24 17.08 -24.57 14.59
CA PRO A 24 18.01 -25.69 14.77
C PRO A 24 19.33 -25.52 14.02
N VAL A 25 19.35 -24.68 12.97
CA VAL A 25 20.52 -24.46 12.08
C VAL A 25 21.32 -23.22 12.50
N GLY A 26 20.98 -22.59 13.64
CA GLY A 26 21.56 -21.34 14.13
C GLY A 26 20.75 -20.11 13.70
N GLY A 27 20.79 -19.05 14.52
CA GLY A 27 19.96 -17.86 14.36
C GLY A 27 18.59 -17.96 15.05
N SER A 28 17.79 -16.92 14.92
CA SER A 28 16.42 -16.87 15.47
C SER A 28 15.47 -16.20 14.48
N ILE A 29 14.20 -16.59 14.57
CA ILE A 29 13.10 -15.89 13.88
C ILE A 29 12.47 -14.93 14.88
N GLY A 30 12.57 -13.64 14.63
CA GLY A 30 11.80 -12.63 15.33
C GLY A 30 10.36 -12.60 14.84
N ILE A 31 9.40 -12.64 15.75
CA ILE A 31 7.97 -12.55 15.42
C ILE A 31 7.40 -11.29 16.05
N SER A 32 6.98 -10.34 15.22
CA SER A 32 6.33 -9.11 15.67
C SER A 32 4.83 -9.30 15.91
N LEU A 33 4.24 -8.36 16.66
CA LEU A 33 2.79 -8.31 16.88
C LEU A 33 2.02 -8.35 15.55
N LEU A 34 2.44 -7.55 14.58
CA LEU A 34 1.74 -7.45 13.30
C LEU A 34 1.85 -8.71 12.44
N ILE A 35 2.95 -9.45 12.49
CA ILE A 35 3.04 -10.77 11.83
C ILE A 35 1.99 -11.72 12.41
N ILE A 36 1.84 -11.74 13.76
CA ILE A 36 0.83 -12.58 14.43
C ILE A 36 -0.60 -12.26 14.00
N PHE A 37 -0.87 -11.01 13.66
CA PHE A 37 -2.20 -10.61 13.18
C PHE A 37 -2.39 -10.82 11.67
N LEU A 38 -1.41 -10.40 10.86
CA LEU A 38 -1.54 -10.37 9.40
C LEU A 38 -1.47 -11.76 8.76
N VAL A 39 -0.48 -12.56 9.14
CA VAL A 39 -0.24 -13.84 8.47
C VAL A 39 -1.37 -14.82 8.75
N PRO A 40 -1.80 -15.07 10.01
CA PRO A 40 -2.95 -15.92 10.26
C PRO A 40 -4.26 -15.40 9.64
N ALA A 41 -4.49 -14.08 9.60
CA ALA A 41 -5.65 -13.51 8.96
C ALA A 41 -5.67 -13.81 7.45
N ALA A 42 -4.55 -13.60 6.77
CA ALA A 42 -4.41 -13.84 5.35
C ALA A 42 -4.65 -15.33 5.00
N PHE A 43 -4.11 -16.26 5.80
CA PHE A 43 -4.40 -17.69 5.68
C PHE A 43 -5.88 -18.00 5.96
N TYR A 44 -6.44 -17.48 7.04
CA TYR A 44 -7.84 -17.72 7.41
C TYR A 44 -8.78 -17.27 6.29
N PHE A 45 -8.63 -16.06 5.77
CA PHE A 45 -9.48 -15.55 4.70
C PHE A 45 -9.28 -16.31 3.39
N THR A 46 -8.05 -16.67 3.05
CA THR A 46 -7.76 -17.49 1.86
C THR A 46 -8.47 -18.85 1.92
N ILE A 47 -8.36 -19.56 3.05
CA ILE A 47 -9.00 -20.87 3.23
C ILE A 47 -10.54 -20.74 3.25
N ARG A 48 -11.06 -19.76 3.99
CA ARG A 48 -12.53 -19.54 4.13
C ARG A 48 -13.18 -19.10 2.82
N THR A 49 -12.48 -18.40 1.96
CA THR A 49 -12.94 -18.04 0.61
C THR A 49 -12.66 -19.13 -0.44
N ARG A 50 -12.11 -20.29 -0.02
CA ARG A 50 -11.75 -21.41 -0.90
C ARG A 50 -10.79 -20.98 -2.02
N PHE A 51 -9.73 -20.26 -1.67
CA PHE A 51 -8.74 -19.75 -2.62
C PHE A 51 -9.39 -18.95 -3.76
N MET A 52 -10.31 -18.03 -3.40
CA MET A 52 -11.05 -17.21 -4.37
C MET A 52 -10.12 -16.44 -5.33
N GLN A 53 -8.95 -16.03 -4.87
CA GLN A 53 -7.95 -15.32 -5.65
C GLN A 53 -7.43 -16.10 -6.86
N VAL A 54 -7.47 -17.42 -6.82
CA VAL A 54 -7.14 -18.31 -7.95
C VAL A 54 -8.42 -18.67 -8.71
N ARG A 55 -9.42 -19.15 -8.00
CA ARG A 55 -10.67 -19.70 -8.56
C ARG A 55 -11.54 -18.65 -9.27
N LEU A 56 -11.55 -17.42 -8.78
CA LEU A 56 -12.32 -16.30 -9.35
C LEU A 56 -11.45 -15.27 -10.07
N PHE A 57 -10.22 -15.64 -10.43
CA PHE A 57 -9.32 -14.72 -11.16
C PHE A 57 -9.95 -14.21 -12.49
N PRO A 58 -10.63 -15.04 -13.31
CA PRO A 58 -11.33 -14.54 -14.49
C PRO A 58 -12.44 -13.55 -14.16
N ASP A 59 -13.11 -13.72 -13.00
CA ASP A 59 -14.16 -12.80 -12.56
C ASP A 59 -13.58 -11.47 -12.07
N MET A 60 -12.37 -11.48 -11.49
CA MET A 60 -11.66 -10.24 -11.13
C MET A 60 -11.39 -9.38 -12.36
N VAL A 61 -10.94 -10.01 -13.46
CA VAL A 61 -10.69 -9.29 -14.72
C VAL A 61 -12.01 -8.79 -15.32
N ARG A 62 -13.07 -9.61 -15.33
CA ARG A 62 -14.39 -9.19 -15.82
C ARG A 62 -14.99 -8.06 -15.01
N ALA A 63 -14.76 -8.02 -13.70
CA ALA A 63 -15.25 -6.96 -12.82
C ALA A 63 -14.75 -5.57 -13.22
N LEU A 64 -13.59 -5.46 -13.87
CA LEU A 64 -13.06 -4.18 -14.39
C LEU A 64 -13.89 -3.60 -15.51
N THR A 65 -14.51 -4.45 -16.32
CA THR A 65 -15.31 -4.02 -17.48
C THR A 65 -16.77 -3.78 -17.11
N GLU A 66 -17.16 -4.01 -15.86
CA GLU A 66 -18.52 -3.73 -15.40
C GLU A 66 -18.80 -2.22 -15.43
N GLN A 67 -19.92 -1.86 -16.02
CA GLN A 67 -20.41 -0.49 -15.95
C GLN A 67 -20.89 -0.17 -14.54
N LYS A 68 -20.72 1.08 -14.11
CA LYS A 68 -21.27 1.55 -12.84
C LYS A 68 -22.80 1.37 -12.82
N SER A 69 -23.33 1.03 -11.66
CA SER A 69 -24.77 0.78 -11.47
C SER A 69 -25.58 2.04 -11.17
N GLY A 70 -24.94 3.19 -10.94
CA GLY A 70 -25.56 4.47 -10.60
C GLY A 70 -24.81 5.66 -11.20
N GLU A 71 -25.31 6.87 -10.96
CA GLU A 71 -24.79 8.09 -11.60
C GLU A 71 -23.69 8.79 -10.77
N ASN A 72 -23.66 8.62 -9.46
CA ASN A 72 -22.93 9.49 -8.54
C ASN A 72 -21.63 8.88 -7.99
N GLY A 73 -21.41 7.58 -8.10
CA GLY A 73 -20.21 6.88 -7.62
C GLY A 73 -19.14 6.66 -8.68
N LEU A 74 -18.00 6.13 -8.26
CA LEU A 74 -16.93 5.72 -9.16
C LEU A 74 -17.28 4.39 -9.84
N SER A 75 -16.84 4.20 -11.09
CA SER A 75 -16.90 2.89 -11.74
C SER A 75 -15.92 1.90 -11.08
N PRO A 76 -16.09 0.57 -11.26
CA PRO A 76 -15.13 -0.42 -10.80
C PRO A 76 -13.71 -0.13 -11.27
N PHE A 77 -13.54 0.23 -12.54
CA PHE A 77 -12.26 0.60 -13.12
C PHE A 77 -11.67 1.88 -12.51
N GLN A 78 -12.46 2.95 -12.36
CA GLN A 78 -12.01 4.16 -11.67
C GLN A 78 -11.63 3.90 -10.21
N THR A 79 -12.34 3.02 -9.54
CA THR A 79 -12.01 2.63 -8.17
C THR A 79 -10.69 1.86 -8.10
N LEU A 80 -10.44 0.98 -9.07
CA LEU A 80 -9.12 0.34 -9.19
C LEU A 80 -8.03 1.40 -9.39
N ILE A 81 -8.22 2.36 -10.30
CA ILE A 81 -7.25 3.43 -10.56
C ILE A 81 -6.98 4.25 -9.28
N VAL A 82 -8.01 4.66 -8.55
CA VAL A 82 -7.82 5.41 -7.29
C VAL A 82 -7.09 4.59 -6.24
N SER A 83 -7.42 3.32 -6.08
CA SER A 83 -6.69 2.44 -5.15
C SER A 83 -5.30 2.06 -5.66
N THR A 84 -5.13 1.94 -6.98
CA THR A 84 -3.84 1.71 -7.62
C THR A 84 -2.94 2.94 -7.52
N ALA A 85 -3.48 4.14 -7.47
CA ALA A 85 -2.72 5.37 -7.29
C ALA A 85 -1.91 5.39 -5.98
N THR A 86 -2.40 4.75 -4.94
CA THR A 86 -1.68 4.59 -3.66
C THR A 86 -0.82 3.35 -3.64
N ARG A 87 -1.31 2.23 -4.16
CA ARG A 87 -0.61 0.96 -4.23
C ARG A 87 0.51 1.00 -5.26
N VAL A 88 0.19 1.17 -6.55
CA VAL A 88 1.18 1.38 -7.63
C VAL A 88 1.67 2.82 -7.56
N GLY A 89 2.47 3.07 -6.55
CA GLY A 89 2.96 4.38 -6.21
C GLY A 89 4.39 4.32 -5.70
N MET A 90 4.71 5.18 -4.77
CA MET A 90 6.05 5.20 -4.22
C MET A 90 6.41 3.87 -3.50
N GLY A 91 5.42 3.14 -2.96
CA GLY A 91 5.63 1.85 -2.27
C GLY A 91 6.30 0.78 -3.15
N ASN A 92 6.00 0.78 -4.45
CA ASN A 92 6.59 -0.17 -5.40
C ASN A 92 8.06 0.12 -5.74
N LEU A 93 8.48 1.37 -5.64
CA LEU A 93 9.89 1.73 -5.83
C LEU A 93 10.59 1.73 -4.48
N VAL A 94 10.29 2.69 -3.65
CA VAL A 94 10.99 2.94 -2.38
C VAL A 94 10.78 1.79 -1.38
N GLY A 95 9.59 1.21 -1.32
CA GLY A 95 9.28 0.08 -0.45
C GLY A 95 10.04 -1.20 -0.85
N VAL A 96 10.15 -1.49 -2.15
CA VAL A 96 10.93 -2.64 -2.66
C VAL A 96 12.43 -2.42 -2.45
N VAL A 97 12.92 -1.21 -2.70
CA VAL A 97 14.31 -0.85 -2.36
C VAL A 97 14.60 -1.09 -0.89
N ALA A 98 13.72 -0.63 0.01
CA ALA A 98 13.88 -0.84 1.45
C ALA A 98 13.79 -2.34 1.83
N ALA A 99 12.92 -3.13 1.15
CA ALA A 99 12.83 -4.56 1.38
C ALA A 99 14.12 -5.28 1.02
N ILE A 100 14.70 -5.00 -0.16
CA ILE A 100 15.91 -5.64 -0.66
C ILE A 100 17.14 -5.17 0.14
N SER A 101 17.22 -3.87 0.48
CA SER A 101 18.34 -3.35 1.28
C SER A 101 18.41 -3.99 2.68
N ALA A 102 17.26 -4.22 3.33
CA ALA A 102 17.20 -4.71 4.69
C ALA A 102 16.98 -6.23 4.80
N GLY A 103 16.42 -6.87 3.79
CA GLY A 103 16.05 -8.29 3.79
C GLY A 103 16.62 -9.10 2.62
N GLY A 104 17.47 -8.51 1.77
CA GLY A 104 18.01 -9.19 0.60
C GLY A 104 16.97 -9.55 -0.45
N ALA A 105 17.38 -10.35 -1.44
CA ALA A 105 16.50 -10.82 -2.50
C ALA A 105 15.36 -11.70 -1.96
N GLY A 106 15.59 -12.44 -0.88
CA GLY A 106 14.58 -13.29 -0.26
C GLY A 106 13.34 -12.56 0.25
N ALA A 107 13.45 -11.27 0.58
CA ALA A 107 12.30 -10.46 0.99
C ALA A 107 11.24 -10.35 -0.13
N VAL A 108 11.66 -10.39 -1.40
CA VAL A 108 10.76 -10.37 -2.57
C VAL A 108 9.83 -11.58 -2.59
N PHE A 109 10.36 -12.76 -2.27
CA PHE A 109 9.53 -13.97 -2.15
C PHE A 109 8.42 -13.80 -1.11
N TRP A 110 8.75 -13.28 0.07
CA TRP A 110 7.75 -13.05 1.12
C TRP A 110 6.75 -11.96 0.77
N MET A 111 7.16 -10.94 0.01
CA MET A 111 6.23 -9.98 -0.59
C MET A 111 5.22 -10.69 -1.52
N TRP A 112 5.67 -11.61 -2.38
CA TRP A 112 4.77 -12.38 -3.26
C TRP A 112 3.79 -13.25 -2.47
N ILE A 113 4.28 -13.96 -1.45
CA ILE A 113 3.41 -14.77 -0.58
C ILE A 113 2.35 -13.90 0.08
N MET A 114 2.74 -12.74 0.62
CA MET A 114 1.80 -11.82 1.24
C MET A 114 0.83 -11.19 0.24
N ALA A 115 1.21 -11.00 -1.01
CA ALA A 115 0.28 -10.53 -2.05
C ALA A 115 -0.77 -11.61 -2.38
N VAL A 116 -0.35 -12.86 -2.58
CA VAL A 116 -1.28 -13.96 -2.88
C VAL A 116 -2.26 -14.18 -1.73
N LEU A 117 -1.77 -14.28 -0.50
CA LEU A 117 -2.61 -14.50 0.68
C LEU A 117 -3.42 -13.24 1.04
N GLY A 118 -2.79 -12.08 1.01
CA GLY A 118 -3.39 -10.79 1.37
C GLY A 118 -4.49 -10.35 0.40
N SER A 119 -4.48 -10.84 -0.84
CA SER A 119 -5.54 -10.55 -1.81
C SER A 119 -6.92 -11.01 -1.33
N ALA A 120 -7.01 -12.12 -0.58
CA ALA A 120 -8.25 -12.55 0.07
C ALA A 120 -8.65 -11.59 1.20
N THR A 121 -7.71 -11.04 1.96
CA THR A 121 -7.98 -10.01 2.97
C THR A 121 -8.54 -8.75 2.31
N ALA A 122 -7.90 -8.26 1.25
CA ALA A 122 -8.36 -7.10 0.49
C ALA A 122 -9.78 -7.30 -0.10
N PHE A 123 -10.11 -8.53 -0.51
CA PHE A 123 -11.46 -8.90 -0.93
C PHE A 123 -12.48 -8.70 0.21
N ILE A 124 -12.19 -9.21 1.41
CA ILE A 124 -13.08 -9.08 2.57
C ILE A 124 -13.26 -7.62 2.93
N GLU A 125 -12.17 -6.86 3.06
CA GLU A 125 -12.18 -5.44 3.39
C GLU A 125 -13.06 -4.63 2.43
N ALA A 126 -12.85 -4.80 1.12
CA ALA A 126 -13.56 -4.04 0.11
C ALA A 126 -15.04 -4.45 -0.01
N THR A 127 -15.35 -5.73 0.18
CA THR A 127 -16.74 -6.20 0.23
C THR A 127 -17.47 -5.60 1.43
N LEU A 128 -16.85 -5.58 2.61
CA LEU A 128 -17.40 -4.92 3.79
C LEU A 128 -17.56 -3.41 3.61
N ALA A 129 -16.57 -2.75 2.99
CA ALA A 129 -16.67 -1.33 2.71
C ALA A 129 -17.88 -0.99 1.82
N GLN A 130 -18.21 -1.84 0.87
CA GLN A 130 -19.41 -1.69 0.04
C GLN A 130 -20.72 -1.98 0.80
N LEU A 131 -20.73 -2.96 1.71
CA LEU A 131 -21.89 -3.27 2.53
C LEU A 131 -22.24 -2.15 3.52
N TYR A 132 -21.22 -1.39 3.97
CA TYR A 132 -21.35 -0.37 5.02
C TYR A 132 -21.11 1.06 4.54
N LYS A 133 -21.09 1.30 3.22
CA LYS A 133 -20.92 2.64 2.68
C LYS A 133 -22.10 3.54 2.98
N GLU A 134 -21.83 4.83 3.08
CA GLU A 134 -22.80 5.89 3.31
C GLU A 134 -22.72 6.94 2.19
N LYS A 135 -23.80 7.70 1.99
CA LYS A 135 -23.76 8.85 1.07
C LYS A 135 -22.77 9.90 1.58
N ASP A 136 -21.99 10.47 0.68
CA ASP A 136 -21.08 11.57 0.99
C ASP A 136 -21.73 12.91 0.64
N PRO A 137 -22.22 13.69 1.64
CA PRO A 137 -22.92 14.94 1.38
C PRO A 137 -21.99 16.04 0.89
N LEU A 138 -20.66 15.91 1.13
CA LEU A 138 -19.70 16.97 0.83
C LEU A 138 -19.13 16.86 -0.59
N TYR A 139 -18.77 15.64 -1.01
CA TYR A 139 -18.16 15.37 -2.31
C TYR A 139 -19.15 14.79 -3.33
N GLY A 140 -20.30 14.31 -2.86
CA GLY A 140 -21.24 13.51 -3.65
C GLY A 140 -20.80 12.04 -3.76
N GLY A 141 -21.69 11.15 -4.19
CA GLY A 141 -21.43 9.72 -4.24
C GLY A 141 -21.41 9.07 -2.86
N TYR A 142 -20.41 8.22 -2.60
CA TYR A 142 -20.33 7.43 -1.38
C TYR A 142 -18.98 7.57 -0.67
N ARG A 143 -18.99 7.28 0.62
CA ARG A 143 -17.82 7.19 1.49
C ARG A 143 -17.97 5.99 2.43
N GLY A 144 -16.90 5.54 3.02
CA GLY A 144 -16.89 4.42 3.95
C GLY A 144 -15.47 3.99 4.28
N GLY A 145 -15.30 2.71 4.54
CA GLY A 145 -14.05 2.11 4.97
C GLY A 145 -14.12 1.62 6.40
N PRO A 146 -12.98 1.25 7.03
CA PRO A 146 -12.97 0.60 8.32
C PRO A 146 -13.64 1.38 9.44
N ALA A 147 -13.44 2.70 9.53
CA ALA A 147 -14.11 3.50 10.55
C ALA A 147 -15.63 3.30 10.55
N TYR A 148 -16.24 3.13 9.38
CA TYR A 148 -17.69 2.97 9.22
C TYR A 148 -18.14 1.55 9.54
N TYR A 149 -17.51 0.49 9.02
CA TYR A 149 -17.93 -0.86 9.33
C TYR A 149 -17.59 -1.29 10.77
N ILE A 150 -16.48 -0.79 11.35
CA ILE A 150 -16.18 -0.97 12.78
C ILE A 150 -17.26 -0.31 13.63
N HIS A 151 -17.62 0.93 13.30
CA HIS A 151 -18.68 1.66 14.02
C HIS A 151 -20.00 0.87 14.01
N ARG A 152 -20.45 0.48 12.84
CA ARG A 152 -21.72 -0.29 12.67
C ARG A 152 -21.70 -1.65 13.35
N PHE A 153 -20.55 -2.32 13.37
CA PHE A 153 -20.40 -3.57 14.10
C PHE A 153 -20.69 -3.41 15.59
N PHE A 154 -20.10 -2.39 16.24
CA PHE A 154 -20.33 -2.15 17.66
C PHE A 154 -21.74 -1.63 17.97
N GLU A 155 -22.32 -0.78 17.11
CA GLU A 155 -23.73 -0.38 17.26
C GLU A 155 -24.67 -1.58 17.27
N ARG A 156 -24.47 -2.52 16.37
CA ARG A 156 -25.29 -3.75 16.31
C ARG A 156 -25.06 -4.66 17.50
N LYS A 157 -23.80 -4.81 17.92
CA LYS A 157 -23.45 -5.65 19.07
C LYS A 157 -24.06 -5.13 20.36
N GLU A 158 -24.14 -3.83 20.55
CA GLU A 158 -24.67 -3.19 21.75
C GLU A 158 -26.17 -2.84 21.64
N GLY A 159 -26.79 -2.99 20.48
CA GLY A 159 -28.20 -2.70 20.24
C GLY A 159 -28.62 -1.23 20.35
N ARG A 160 -27.64 -0.30 20.32
CA ARG A 160 -27.88 1.14 20.46
C ARG A 160 -27.04 1.97 19.50
N LYS A 161 -27.58 3.06 18.98
CA LYS A 161 -26.84 4.04 18.18
C LYS A 161 -25.86 4.81 19.06
N LYS A 162 -24.66 5.01 18.54
CA LYS A 162 -23.59 5.79 19.18
C LYS A 162 -23.14 6.91 18.25
N ARG A 163 -22.71 8.03 18.83
CA ARG A 163 -22.05 9.08 18.05
C ARG A 163 -20.65 8.68 17.62
N TYR A 164 -19.90 8.04 18.51
CA TYR A 164 -18.55 7.54 18.28
C TYR A 164 -18.35 6.19 18.95
N VAL A 165 -17.51 5.38 18.32
CA VAL A 165 -17.08 4.07 18.83
C VAL A 165 -15.56 4.10 18.91
N LEU A 166 -15.00 3.83 20.09
CA LEU A 166 -13.57 3.99 20.35
C LEU A 166 -12.66 3.28 19.32
N PRO A 167 -12.85 1.98 18.97
CA PRO A 167 -12.01 1.34 17.96
C PRO A 167 -12.08 2.00 16.58
N ALA A 168 -13.24 2.52 16.19
CA ALA A 168 -13.40 3.24 14.92
C ALA A 168 -12.71 4.62 14.93
N VAL A 169 -12.77 5.32 16.07
CA VAL A 169 -12.03 6.58 16.28
C VAL A 169 -10.53 6.34 16.23
N LEU A 170 -10.04 5.31 16.92
CA LEU A 170 -8.63 4.95 16.94
C LEU A 170 -8.13 4.58 15.53
N PHE A 171 -8.90 3.79 14.78
CA PHE A 171 -8.59 3.50 13.38
C PHE A 171 -8.50 4.78 12.54
N ALA A 172 -9.50 5.67 12.65
CA ALA A 172 -9.54 6.90 11.86
C ALA A 172 -8.35 7.81 12.17
N ILE A 173 -7.98 7.98 13.44
CA ILE A 173 -6.81 8.75 13.87
C ILE A 173 -5.52 8.10 13.34
N SER A 174 -5.37 6.78 13.49
CA SER A 174 -4.19 6.05 13.00
C SER A 174 -4.01 6.24 11.49
N GLY A 175 -5.10 6.23 10.72
CA GLY A 175 -5.06 6.51 9.29
C GLY A 175 -4.59 7.91 8.96
N LEU A 176 -5.08 8.92 9.66
CA LEU A 176 -4.63 10.31 9.44
C LEU A 176 -3.15 10.49 9.80
N ILE A 177 -2.66 9.83 10.85
CA ILE A 177 -1.23 9.82 11.22
C ILE A 177 -0.41 9.09 10.14
N CYS A 178 -0.86 7.93 9.69
CA CYS A 178 -0.21 7.16 8.64
C CYS A 178 0.01 7.99 7.38
N TRP A 179 -1.03 8.64 6.89
CA TRP A 179 -0.94 9.42 5.66
C TRP A 179 -0.13 10.71 5.82
N CYS A 180 -0.01 11.25 7.03
CA CYS A 180 0.98 12.29 7.34
C CYS A 180 2.41 11.75 7.20
N GLY A 181 2.70 10.55 7.74
CA GLY A 181 3.99 9.89 7.59
C GLY A 181 4.31 9.57 6.12
N ILE A 182 3.36 8.98 5.38
CA ILE A 182 3.52 8.70 3.95
C ILE A 182 3.80 9.99 3.15
N SER A 183 3.14 11.12 3.49
CA SER A 183 3.43 12.40 2.85
C SER A 183 4.89 12.84 3.04
N GLN A 184 5.48 12.55 4.21
CA GLN A 184 6.89 12.83 4.46
C GLN A 184 7.81 11.92 3.64
N VAL A 185 7.54 10.60 3.60
CA VAL A 185 8.33 9.63 2.80
C VAL A 185 8.32 10.02 1.32
N ILE A 186 7.17 10.46 0.79
CA ILE A 186 7.01 10.94 -0.58
C ILE A 186 8.02 12.04 -0.92
N SER A 187 8.02 13.13 -0.18
CA SER A 187 8.89 14.27 -0.48
C SER A 187 10.36 13.97 -0.21
N ASN A 188 10.66 13.17 0.82
CA ASN A 188 12.02 12.72 1.12
C ASN A 188 12.61 11.96 -0.06
N SER A 189 11.92 10.92 -0.53
CA SER A 189 12.41 10.08 -1.63
C SER A 189 12.50 10.81 -2.97
N VAL A 190 11.54 11.70 -3.26
CA VAL A 190 11.57 12.52 -4.50
C VAL A 190 12.73 13.50 -4.45
N SER A 191 12.94 14.19 -3.34
CA SER A 191 14.01 15.17 -3.21
C SER A 191 15.41 14.52 -3.28
N GLU A 192 15.60 13.34 -2.65
CA GLU A 192 16.80 12.53 -2.78
C GLU A 192 17.05 12.14 -4.25
N SER A 193 16.03 11.60 -4.92
CA SER A 193 16.15 11.13 -6.30
C SER A 193 16.47 12.27 -7.29
N PHE A 194 15.89 13.45 -7.10
CA PHE A 194 16.20 14.64 -7.92
C PHE A 194 17.59 15.20 -7.63
N ASN A 195 18.03 15.15 -6.39
CA ASN A 195 19.39 15.53 -6.04
C ASN A 195 20.41 14.61 -6.74
N ASN A 196 20.18 13.30 -6.72
CA ASN A 196 21.05 12.32 -7.39
C ASN A 196 21.04 12.49 -8.92
N ALA A 197 19.85 12.75 -9.52
CA ALA A 197 19.70 12.85 -10.97
C ALA A 197 20.17 14.18 -11.55
N PHE A 198 19.91 15.29 -10.88
CA PHE A 198 20.05 16.64 -11.44
C PHE A 198 20.91 17.57 -10.58
N ASN A 199 21.44 17.12 -9.44
CA ASN A 199 22.13 17.94 -8.43
C ASN A 199 21.28 19.12 -7.93
N ILE A 200 19.94 18.95 -7.89
CA ILE A 200 19.04 19.96 -7.35
C ILE A 200 18.97 19.78 -5.83
N PRO A 201 19.29 20.80 -5.04
CA PRO A 201 19.19 20.70 -3.58
C PRO A 201 17.77 20.30 -3.14
N PRO A 202 17.64 19.40 -2.13
CA PRO A 202 16.34 18.86 -1.68
C PRO A 202 15.28 19.90 -1.38
N LEU A 203 15.68 21.06 -0.85
CA LEU A 203 14.77 22.16 -0.53
C LEU A 203 14.00 22.66 -1.77
N TYR A 204 14.68 22.86 -2.90
CA TYR A 204 14.01 23.39 -4.11
C TYR A 204 13.03 22.36 -4.71
N THR A 205 13.43 21.10 -4.77
CA THR A 205 12.53 20.01 -5.20
C THR A 205 11.31 19.92 -4.29
N THR A 206 11.50 20.01 -2.98
CA THR A 206 10.41 19.98 -1.98
C THR A 206 9.46 21.15 -2.18
N ILE A 207 9.95 22.37 -2.33
CA ILE A 207 9.11 23.56 -2.58
C ILE A 207 8.31 23.39 -3.87
N ALA A 208 8.94 22.95 -4.96
CA ALA A 208 8.25 22.73 -6.23
C ALA A 208 7.16 21.66 -6.12
N LEU A 209 7.44 20.55 -5.41
CA LEU A 209 6.48 19.48 -5.17
C LEU A 209 5.28 19.96 -4.34
N VAL A 210 5.52 20.73 -3.28
CA VAL A 210 4.47 21.29 -2.41
C VAL A 210 3.60 22.28 -3.19
N ILE A 211 4.17 23.16 -3.99
CA ILE A 211 3.41 24.11 -4.82
C ILE A 211 2.53 23.36 -5.81
N LEU A 212 3.08 22.38 -6.54
CA LEU A 212 2.34 21.56 -7.49
C LEU A 212 1.18 20.82 -6.80
N ALA A 213 1.46 20.20 -5.66
CA ALA A 213 0.47 19.50 -4.86
C ALA A 213 -0.64 20.46 -4.38
N ALA A 214 -0.29 21.65 -3.88
CA ALA A 214 -1.24 22.64 -3.39
C ALA A 214 -2.22 23.11 -4.48
N VAL A 215 -1.73 23.39 -5.69
CA VAL A 215 -2.55 23.83 -6.83
C VAL A 215 -3.66 22.83 -7.14
N ILE A 216 -3.39 21.52 -7.00
CA ILE A 216 -4.37 20.47 -7.34
C ILE A 216 -5.23 20.12 -6.13
N VAL A 217 -4.61 19.90 -4.97
CA VAL A 217 -5.28 19.38 -3.76
C VAL A 217 -6.28 20.39 -3.18
N LEU A 218 -5.98 21.67 -3.26
CA LEU A 218 -6.89 22.70 -2.75
C LEU A 218 -8.16 22.86 -3.60
N ARG A 219 -8.18 22.31 -4.83
CA ARG A 219 -9.40 22.27 -5.66
C ARG A 219 -10.30 21.10 -5.23
N LYS A 220 -11.63 21.28 -5.28
CA LYS A 220 -12.61 20.34 -4.73
C LYS A 220 -12.60 18.95 -5.42
N ASN A 221 -12.51 18.89 -6.74
CA ASN A 221 -12.73 17.67 -7.54
C ASN A 221 -11.61 17.38 -8.56
N ALA A 222 -10.40 17.93 -8.37
CA ALA A 222 -9.32 17.74 -9.34
C ALA A 222 -8.62 16.37 -9.23
N THR A 223 -8.64 15.78 -8.04
CA THR A 223 -7.82 14.61 -7.68
C THR A 223 -8.09 13.39 -8.58
N VAL A 224 -9.34 12.96 -8.72
CA VAL A 224 -9.69 11.73 -9.48
C VAL A 224 -9.35 11.88 -10.97
N LYS A 225 -9.65 13.03 -11.57
CA LYS A 225 -9.38 13.27 -13.00
C LYS A 225 -7.89 13.20 -13.35
N VAL A 226 -7.04 13.70 -12.44
CA VAL A 226 -5.59 13.62 -12.61
C VAL A 226 -5.12 12.17 -12.51
N LEU A 227 -5.64 11.42 -11.55
CA LEU A 227 -5.28 10.02 -11.35
C LEU A 227 -5.69 9.12 -12.51
N ASP A 228 -6.86 9.34 -13.10
CA ASP A 228 -7.40 8.54 -14.23
C ASP A 228 -6.45 8.50 -15.44
N VAL A 229 -5.61 9.51 -15.62
CA VAL A 229 -4.62 9.58 -16.70
C VAL A 229 -3.22 9.23 -16.22
N LEU A 230 -2.80 9.80 -15.08
CA LEU A 230 -1.44 9.69 -14.60
C LEU A 230 -1.07 8.24 -14.26
N VAL A 231 -1.95 7.53 -13.54
CA VAL A 231 -1.65 6.18 -13.01
C VAL A 231 -1.44 5.14 -14.12
N PRO A 232 -2.33 4.98 -15.11
CA PRO A 232 -2.11 4.02 -16.18
C PRO A 232 -0.85 4.32 -17.01
N VAL A 233 -0.62 5.61 -17.31
CA VAL A 233 0.55 6.01 -18.13
C VAL A 233 1.86 5.66 -17.43
N MET A 234 2.00 6.03 -16.15
CA MET A 234 3.23 5.75 -15.41
C MET A 234 3.45 4.24 -15.21
N ALA A 235 2.39 3.47 -14.91
CA ALA A 235 2.51 2.03 -14.70
C ALA A 235 2.93 1.30 -15.98
N VAL A 236 2.34 1.65 -17.13
CA VAL A 236 2.69 1.07 -18.43
C VAL A 236 4.13 1.43 -18.82
N LEU A 237 4.53 2.69 -18.68
CA LEU A 237 5.91 3.12 -18.97
C LEU A 237 6.93 2.35 -18.13
N TYR A 238 6.68 2.24 -16.83
CA TYR A 238 7.57 1.53 -15.92
C TYR A 238 7.67 0.04 -16.26
N PHE A 239 6.53 -0.58 -16.54
CA PHE A 239 6.47 -1.99 -16.93
C PHE A 239 7.21 -2.27 -18.24
N VAL A 240 7.00 -1.44 -19.28
CA VAL A 240 7.67 -1.59 -20.57
C VAL A 240 9.19 -1.46 -20.46
N ILE A 241 9.68 -0.44 -19.74
CA ILE A 241 11.12 -0.27 -19.51
C ILE A 241 11.70 -1.47 -18.76
N THR A 242 10.99 -1.99 -17.76
CA THR A 242 11.42 -3.20 -17.04
C THR A 242 11.49 -4.42 -17.97
N LEU A 243 10.51 -4.62 -18.85
CA LEU A 243 10.55 -5.72 -19.83
C LEU A 243 11.74 -5.61 -20.78
N ILE A 244 12.12 -4.38 -21.18
CA ILE A 244 13.32 -4.15 -21.99
C ILE A 244 14.57 -4.56 -21.20
N ILE A 245 14.69 -4.16 -19.93
CA ILE A 245 15.83 -4.53 -19.07
C ILE A 245 15.90 -6.05 -18.88
N ILE A 246 14.76 -6.71 -18.60
CA ILE A 246 14.69 -8.18 -18.48
C ILE A 246 15.11 -8.84 -19.80
N GLY A 247 14.63 -8.33 -20.94
CA GLY A 247 14.99 -8.86 -22.26
C GLY A 247 16.49 -8.74 -22.56
N MET A 248 17.12 -7.62 -22.16
CA MET A 248 18.57 -7.43 -22.30
C MET A 248 19.39 -8.37 -21.40
N ASN A 249 18.82 -8.82 -20.29
CA ASN A 249 19.48 -9.65 -19.27
C ASN A 249 18.80 -11.01 -19.08
N ILE A 250 18.16 -11.55 -20.11
CA ILE A 250 17.32 -12.76 -20.03
C ILE A 250 18.09 -13.98 -19.50
N THR A 251 19.39 -14.08 -19.82
CA THR A 251 20.26 -15.17 -19.36
C THR A 251 20.57 -15.14 -17.87
N ALA A 252 20.48 -13.97 -17.24
CA ALA A 252 20.71 -13.80 -15.80
C ALA A 252 19.43 -14.07 -14.98
N LEU A 253 18.24 -14.05 -15.62
CA LEU A 253 16.97 -14.17 -14.94
C LEU A 253 16.82 -15.47 -14.12
N PRO A 254 17.21 -16.66 -14.59
CA PRO A 254 17.15 -17.89 -13.77
C PRO A 254 17.97 -17.77 -12.47
N TRP A 255 19.15 -17.15 -12.54
CA TRP A 255 19.99 -16.91 -11.37
C TRP A 255 19.32 -15.96 -10.35
N VAL A 256 18.62 -14.92 -10.83
CA VAL A 256 17.85 -14.03 -9.95
C VAL A 256 16.77 -14.78 -9.20
N PHE A 257 16.00 -15.65 -9.89
CA PHE A 257 15.00 -16.49 -9.22
C PHE A 257 15.65 -17.44 -8.21
N GLN A 258 16.72 -18.11 -8.57
CA GLN A 258 17.45 -18.99 -7.67
C GLN A 258 17.89 -18.23 -6.41
N ARG A 259 18.44 -17.03 -6.56
CA ARG A 259 18.87 -16.18 -5.47
C ARG A 259 17.68 -15.78 -4.56
N ILE A 260 16.55 -15.38 -5.15
CA ILE A 260 15.33 -15.05 -4.39
C ILE A 260 14.90 -16.23 -3.51
N PHE A 261 14.85 -17.46 -4.07
CA PHE A 261 14.43 -18.62 -3.32
C PHE A 261 15.47 -19.06 -2.28
N GLU A 262 16.75 -19.08 -2.62
CA GLU A 262 17.81 -19.48 -1.69
C GLU A 262 17.89 -18.55 -0.48
N GLU A 263 17.82 -17.23 -0.68
CA GLU A 263 17.81 -16.25 0.40
C GLU A 263 16.50 -16.31 1.20
N ALA A 264 15.34 -16.53 0.55
CA ALA A 264 14.04 -16.58 1.22
C ALA A 264 13.93 -17.68 2.26
N PHE A 265 14.64 -18.79 2.09
CA PHE A 265 14.64 -19.93 3.00
C PHE A 265 15.93 -20.05 3.83
N GLY A 266 16.81 -19.07 3.78
CA GLY A 266 18.06 -19.04 4.52
C GLY A 266 19.10 -20.07 4.06
N ILE A 267 18.94 -20.65 2.85
CA ILE A 267 19.89 -21.59 2.24
C ILE A 267 21.18 -20.83 1.87
N ARG A 268 21.03 -19.59 1.39
CA ARG A 268 22.12 -18.67 1.19
C ARG A 268 22.00 -17.53 2.19
N GLN A 269 23.05 -17.34 3.00
CA GLN A 269 23.05 -16.24 3.94
C GLN A 269 23.18 -14.91 3.19
N PHE A 270 22.27 -13.99 3.48
CA PHE A 270 22.44 -12.59 3.10
C PHE A 270 23.40 -11.93 4.11
N ALA A 271 24.38 -11.20 3.63
CA ALA A 271 25.35 -10.50 4.49
C ALA A 271 24.60 -9.49 5.37
N GLY A 272 24.32 -9.85 6.62
CA GLY A 272 23.66 -8.99 7.62
C GLY A 272 22.22 -9.32 8.00
N GLY A 273 21.57 -10.34 7.41
CA GLY A 273 20.18 -10.66 7.72
C GLY A 273 19.95 -12.09 8.23
N SER A 274 19.26 -12.24 9.38
CA SER A 274 18.68 -13.50 9.80
C SER A 274 17.44 -13.83 8.97
N PHE A 275 17.05 -15.10 8.87
CA PHE A 275 15.79 -15.53 8.22
C PHE A 275 14.58 -14.71 8.72
N GLY A 276 14.54 -14.40 10.03
CA GLY A 276 13.49 -13.54 10.62
C GLY A 276 13.46 -12.14 10.02
N ALA A 277 14.62 -11.51 9.79
CA ALA A 277 14.72 -10.20 9.19
C ALA A 277 14.24 -10.21 7.73
N ILE A 278 14.56 -11.26 6.95
CA ILE A 278 14.11 -11.43 5.56
C ILE A 278 12.59 -11.54 5.51
N LEU A 279 12.02 -12.42 6.32
CA LEU A 279 10.57 -12.60 6.45
C LEU A 279 9.88 -11.30 6.88
N MET A 280 10.38 -10.66 7.94
CA MET A 280 9.81 -9.43 8.49
C MET A 280 9.78 -8.31 7.44
N ASN A 281 10.90 -8.08 6.76
CA ASN A 281 10.98 -7.03 5.74
C ASN A 281 10.08 -7.33 4.54
N GLY A 282 9.99 -8.60 4.11
CA GLY A 282 9.07 -9.00 3.06
C GLY A 282 7.61 -8.76 3.43
N VAL A 283 7.18 -9.16 4.62
CA VAL A 283 5.80 -8.96 5.10
C VAL A 283 5.49 -7.47 5.28
N LYS A 284 6.36 -6.72 5.95
CA LYS A 284 6.19 -5.30 6.23
C LYS A 284 6.11 -4.46 4.95
N ARG A 285 7.06 -4.66 4.04
CA ARG A 285 7.10 -3.90 2.78
C ARG A 285 6.06 -4.38 1.77
N GLY A 286 5.66 -5.64 1.81
CA GLY A 286 4.50 -6.15 1.10
C GLY A 286 3.22 -5.44 1.55
N LEU A 287 2.97 -5.36 2.86
CA LEU A 287 1.82 -4.62 3.42
C LEU A 287 1.86 -3.13 3.04
N PHE A 288 3.04 -2.51 3.14
CA PHE A 288 3.21 -1.10 2.81
C PHE A 288 2.87 -0.81 1.34
N SER A 289 3.21 -1.73 0.42
CA SER A 289 2.92 -1.58 -1.00
C SER A 289 1.45 -1.89 -1.32
N ASN A 290 0.96 -3.10 -0.99
CA ASN A 290 -0.35 -3.56 -1.45
C ASN A 290 -1.52 -3.19 -0.52
N GLU A 291 -1.24 -2.67 0.67
CA GLU A 291 -2.21 -2.18 1.66
C GLU A 291 -3.23 -3.25 2.13
N ALA A 292 -3.02 -4.53 1.82
CA ALA A 292 -3.97 -5.59 2.17
C ALA A 292 -3.99 -5.88 3.67
N GLY A 293 -5.09 -5.59 4.33
CA GLY A 293 -5.28 -5.71 5.78
C GLY A 293 -5.05 -4.40 6.54
N SER A 294 -4.50 -3.35 5.91
CA SER A 294 -4.33 -2.04 6.55
C SER A 294 -5.64 -1.25 6.70
N GLY A 295 -6.63 -1.53 5.85
CA GLY A 295 -7.90 -0.79 5.86
C GLY A 295 -7.88 0.53 5.09
N SER A 296 -6.83 0.85 4.34
CA SER A 296 -6.74 2.09 3.55
C SER A 296 -7.55 1.99 2.25
N ALA A 297 -7.29 0.98 1.43
CA ALA A 297 -7.96 0.75 0.16
C ALA A 297 -9.51 0.60 0.25
N PRO A 298 -10.10 0.06 1.34
CA PRO A 298 -11.53 0.08 1.56
C PRO A 298 -12.18 1.46 1.52
N CYS A 299 -11.44 2.53 1.83
CA CYS A 299 -11.94 3.91 1.71
C CYS A 299 -12.24 4.30 0.25
N ALA A 300 -11.44 3.81 -0.71
CA ALA A 300 -11.74 3.97 -2.13
C ALA A 300 -12.83 2.99 -2.58
N ALA A 301 -12.76 1.74 -2.15
CA ALA A 301 -13.76 0.74 -2.48
C ALA A 301 -15.17 1.17 -2.12
N ALA A 302 -15.36 1.85 -0.97
CA ALA A 302 -16.65 2.38 -0.55
C ALA A 302 -17.23 3.44 -1.50
N ALA A 303 -16.38 4.22 -2.17
CA ALA A 303 -16.82 5.27 -3.09
C ALA A 303 -17.35 4.73 -4.44
N ALA A 304 -17.23 3.44 -4.68
CA ALA A 304 -17.64 2.79 -5.90
C ALA A 304 -19.13 2.46 -5.95
N GLU A 305 -19.68 2.43 -7.17
CA GLU A 305 -20.99 1.88 -7.50
C GLU A 305 -20.86 0.65 -8.42
N GLY A 306 -20.45 -0.48 -7.83
CA GLY A 306 -20.48 -1.78 -8.51
C GLY A 306 -21.85 -2.44 -8.45
N LYS A 307 -22.09 -3.40 -9.33
CA LYS A 307 -23.36 -4.18 -9.36
C LYS A 307 -23.61 -4.96 -8.06
N THR A 308 -22.56 -5.44 -7.44
CA THR A 308 -22.60 -6.16 -6.18
C THR A 308 -21.45 -5.74 -5.27
N PRO A 309 -21.57 -5.88 -3.95
CA PRO A 309 -20.43 -5.66 -3.04
C PRO A 309 -19.21 -6.53 -3.38
N VAL A 310 -19.45 -7.75 -3.89
CA VAL A 310 -18.40 -8.70 -4.30
C VAL A 310 -17.60 -8.20 -5.48
N THR A 311 -18.21 -7.46 -6.43
CA THR A 311 -17.51 -6.85 -7.57
C THR A 311 -16.32 -6.00 -7.08
N MET A 312 -16.54 -5.17 -6.06
CA MET A 312 -15.44 -4.34 -5.51
C MET A 312 -14.42 -5.16 -4.74
N GLY A 313 -14.85 -6.21 -4.05
CA GLY A 313 -13.94 -7.18 -3.45
C GLY A 313 -12.99 -7.80 -4.47
N LEU A 314 -13.54 -8.27 -5.60
CA LEU A 314 -12.77 -8.87 -6.70
C LEU A 314 -11.80 -7.86 -7.34
N VAL A 315 -12.25 -6.62 -7.58
CA VAL A 315 -11.42 -5.55 -8.13
C VAL A 315 -10.24 -5.22 -7.21
N GLN A 316 -10.48 -5.10 -5.90
CA GLN A 316 -9.41 -4.79 -4.95
C GLN A 316 -8.43 -5.95 -4.75
N SER A 317 -8.92 -7.19 -4.82
CA SER A 317 -8.09 -8.39 -4.82
C SER A 317 -7.15 -8.42 -6.05
N LEU A 318 -7.66 -8.10 -7.24
CA LEU A 318 -6.83 -7.97 -8.46
C LEU A 318 -5.80 -6.85 -8.33
N GLY A 319 -6.18 -5.73 -7.69
CA GLY A 319 -5.27 -4.62 -7.44
C GLY A 319 -4.03 -5.03 -6.66
N VAL A 320 -4.16 -5.93 -5.67
CA VAL A 320 -3.02 -6.49 -4.90
C VAL A 320 -2.06 -7.29 -5.80
N PHE A 321 -2.60 -8.08 -6.74
CA PHE A 321 -1.77 -8.81 -7.71
C PHE A 321 -1.01 -7.86 -8.63
N ILE A 322 -1.70 -6.88 -9.23
CA ILE A 322 -1.08 -5.91 -10.13
C ILE A 322 0.04 -5.16 -9.41
N ASP A 323 -0.23 -4.70 -8.20
CA ASP A 323 0.74 -3.99 -7.39
C ASP A 323 2.00 -4.81 -7.11
N THR A 324 1.84 -5.92 -6.41
CA THR A 324 2.98 -6.61 -5.82
C THR A 324 3.59 -7.65 -6.76
N ILE A 325 2.75 -8.47 -7.43
CA ILE A 325 3.28 -9.52 -8.31
C ILE A 325 3.82 -8.93 -9.63
N VAL A 326 3.24 -7.82 -10.12
CA VAL A 326 3.72 -7.21 -11.36
C VAL A 326 4.68 -6.06 -11.05
N ILE A 327 4.22 -4.97 -10.45
CA ILE A 327 5.01 -3.74 -10.37
C ILE A 327 6.14 -3.81 -9.34
N CYS A 328 5.93 -4.39 -8.14
CA CYS A 328 7.05 -4.60 -7.21
C CYS A 328 8.11 -5.54 -7.77
N SER A 329 7.69 -6.57 -8.54
CA SER A 329 8.64 -7.46 -9.22
C SER A 329 9.46 -6.73 -10.28
N CYS A 330 8.89 -5.74 -10.97
CA CYS A 330 9.63 -4.88 -11.88
C CYS A 330 10.82 -4.22 -11.18
N THR A 331 10.57 -3.57 -10.05
CA THR A 331 11.62 -2.91 -9.26
C THR A 331 12.66 -3.92 -8.74
N ALA A 332 12.17 -5.08 -8.24
CA ALA A 332 13.06 -6.12 -7.76
C ALA A 332 13.99 -6.66 -8.87
N PHE A 333 13.46 -6.95 -10.06
CA PHE A 333 14.28 -7.43 -11.16
C PHE A 333 15.27 -6.38 -11.67
N ILE A 334 14.90 -5.09 -11.75
CA ILE A 334 15.84 -4.01 -12.09
C ILE A 334 17.04 -4.05 -11.15
N MET A 335 16.84 -4.22 -9.86
CA MET A 335 17.91 -4.23 -8.86
C MET A 335 18.69 -5.54 -8.85
N LEU A 336 18.01 -6.69 -8.93
CA LEU A 336 18.64 -8.01 -8.78
C LEU A 336 19.36 -8.51 -10.04
N LEU A 337 19.09 -7.93 -11.21
CA LEU A 337 19.81 -8.19 -12.45
C LEU A 337 21.17 -7.46 -12.53
N VAL A 338 21.50 -6.64 -11.54
CA VAL A 338 22.79 -5.95 -11.44
C VAL A 338 23.74 -6.77 -10.57
N PRO A 339 25.04 -6.87 -10.92
CA PRO A 339 26.06 -7.46 -10.05
C PRO A 339 26.07 -6.79 -8.67
N GLN A 340 26.20 -7.58 -7.61
CA GLN A 340 26.11 -7.07 -6.25
C GLN A 340 27.17 -6.03 -5.93
N GLU A 341 28.35 -6.17 -6.51
CA GLU A 341 29.48 -5.26 -6.34
C GLU A 341 29.17 -3.81 -6.78
N VAL A 342 28.24 -3.64 -7.73
CA VAL A 342 27.83 -2.31 -8.25
C VAL A 342 26.91 -1.60 -7.25
N THR A 343 26.15 -2.35 -6.47
CA THR A 343 25.10 -1.83 -5.57
C THR A 343 25.47 -1.99 -4.10
N ASP A 344 26.62 -2.59 -3.79
CA ASP A 344 27.04 -2.86 -2.42
C ASP A 344 27.22 -1.55 -1.63
N GLY A 345 26.75 -1.55 -0.38
CA GLY A 345 26.79 -0.38 0.51
C GLY A 345 25.82 0.75 0.16
N LEU A 346 25.05 0.64 -0.93
CA LEU A 346 24.04 1.63 -1.30
C LEU A 346 22.69 1.34 -0.62
N SER A 347 21.94 2.40 -0.33
CA SER A 347 20.60 2.34 0.24
C SER A 347 19.71 3.45 -0.34
N GLY A 348 18.40 3.42 -0.04
CA GLY A 348 17.48 4.44 -0.51
C GLY A 348 17.40 4.52 -2.03
N MET A 349 17.13 5.70 -2.57
CA MET A 349 16.97 5.88 -4.00
C MET A 349 18.28 5.75 -4.78
N ALA A 350 19.43 5.99 -4.13
CA ALA A 350 20.74 5.79 -4.75
C ALA A 350 20.91 4.34 -5.26
N LEU A 351 20.45 3.34 -4.50
CA LEU A 351 20.51 1.92 -4.89
C LEU A 351 19.74 1.65 -6.20
N LEU A 352 18.49 2.09 -6.31
CA LEU A 352 17.68 1.87 -7.51
C LEU A 352 18.20 2.69 -8.71
N GLN A 353 18.63 3.92 -8.47
CA GLN A 353 19.16 4.79 -9.53
C GLN A 353 20.48 4.26 -10.09
N THR A 354 21.39 3.75 -9.25
CA THR A 354 22.62 3.10 -9.68
C THR A 354 22.34 1.82 -10.47
N ALA A 355 21.36 1.02 -10.02
CA ALA A 355 20.92 -0.15 -10.78
C ALA A 355 20.40 0.23 -12.18
N MET A 356 19.60 1.28 -12.27
CA MET A 356 19.12 1.77 -13.56
C MET A 356 20.21 2.41 -14.42
N GLU A 357 21.19 3.05 -13.81
CA GLU A 357 22.37 3.57 -14.52
C GLU A 357 23.19 2.45 -15.15
N PHE A 358 23.36 1.33 -14.44
CA PHE A 358 24.02 0.14 -14.98
C PHE A 358 23.31 -0.39 -16.24
N HIS A 359 21.96 -0.43 -16.25
CA HIS A 359 21.20 -0.95 -17.38
C HIS A 359 21.04 0.02 -18.54
N LEU A 360 20.81 1.31 -18.27
CA LEU A 360 20.37 2.29 -19.27
C LEU A 360 21.19 3.61 -19.23
N GLY A 361 22.30 3.61 -18.49
CA GLY A 361 23.13 4.81 -18.33
C GLY A 361 22.38 5.98 -17.70
N ARG A 362 22.79 7.19 -18.01
CA ARG A 362 22.20 8.43 -17.47
C ARG A 362 20.68 8.54 -17.68
N PHE A 363 20.17 7.98 -18.78
CA PHE A 363 18.73 7.94 -19.05
C PHE A 363 17.99 7.20 -17.92
N GLY A 364 18.53 6.08 -17.43
CA GLY A 364 17.94 5.29 -16.35
C GLY A 364 17.80 6.09 -15.05
N VAL A 365 18.80 6.86 -14.68
CA VAL A 365 18.78 7.73 -13.48
C VAL A 365 17.67 8.78 -13.58
N ILE A 366 17.60 9.46 -14.74
CA ILE A 366 16.56 10.48 -15.00
C ILE A 366 15.17 9.84 -15.02
N PHE A 367 15.03 8.69 -15.68
CA PHE A 367 13.77 7.96 -15.78
C PHE A 367 13.22 7.61 -14.38
N ILE A 368 14.06 7.11 -13.47
CA ILE A 368 13.65 6.81 -12.09
C ILE A 368 13.23 8.07 -11.36
N ALA A 369 13.98 9.17 -11.48
CA ALA A 369 13.62 10.42 -10.80
C ALA A 369 12.25 10.94 -11.25
N VAL A 370 11.96 10.96 -12.54
CA VAL A 370 10.69 11.41 -13.10
C VAL A 370 9.55 10.44 -12.74
N THR A 371 9.77 9.14 -12.91
CA THR A 371 8.78 8.12 -12.60
C THR A 371 8.43 8.11 -11.10
N LEU A 372 9.44 8.22 -10.23
CA LEU A 372 9.22 8.33 -8.79
C LEU A 372 8.41 9.58 -8.44
N ALA A 373 8.70 10.73 -9.06
CA ALA A 373 7.91 11.94 -8.84
C ALA A 373 6.43 11.74 -9.24
N MET A 374 6.17 11.08 -10.36
CA MET A 374 4.81 10.75 -10.82
C MET A 374 4.11 9.78 -9.85
N PHE A 375 4.78 8.69 -9.45
CA PHE A 375 4.26 7.70 -8.50
C PHE A 375 4.00 8.32 -7.13
N SER A 376 4.92 9.13 -6.64
CA SER A 376 4.80 9.83 -5.37
C SER A 376 3.66 10.83 -5.38
N PHE A 377 3.51 11.57 -6.47
CA PHE A 377 2.41 12.52 -6.63
C PHE A 377 1.06 11.83 -6.68
N SER A 378 0.92 10.72 -7.42
CA SER A 378 -0.30 9.91 -7.44
C SER A 378 -0.63 9.34 -6.05
N THR A 379 0.37 8.84 -5.32
CA THR A 379 0.20 8.35 -3.95
C THR A 379 -0.31 9.46 -3.04
N PHE A 380 0.26 10.66 -3.11
CA PHE A 380 -0.19 11.81 -2.31
C PHE A 380 -1.66 12.17 -2.57
N LEU A 381 -2.08 12.19 -3.82
CA LEU A 381 -3.48 12.41 -4.18
C LEU A 381 -4.40 11.30 -3.67
N GLY A 382 -3.97 10.06 -3.78
CA GLY A 382 -4.72 8.88 -3.36
C GLY A 382 -4.92 8.81 -1.84
N ILE A 383 -3.87 9.05 -1.04
CA ILE A 383 -3.98 9.07 0.43
C ILE A 383 -4.90 10.19 0.92
N LEU A 384 -4.91 11.33 0.25
CA LEU A 384 -5.87 12.41 0.56
C LEU A 384 -7.30 12.04 0.19
N PHE A 385 -7.49 11.22 -0.85
CA PHE A 385 -8.80 10.66 -1.15
C PHE A 385 -9.27 9.72 -0.02
N TYR A 386 -8.40 8.88 0.53
CA TYR A 386 -8.73 8.02 1.67
C TYR A 386 -9.02 8.83 2.94
N ALA A 387 -8.20 9.82 3.22
CA ALA A 387 -8.30 10.67 4.41
C ALA A 387 -9.66 11.34 4.55
N ARG A 388 -10.32 11.70 3.44
CA ARG A 388 -11.62 12.38 3.48
C ARG A 388 -12.68 11.61 4.27
N SER A 389 -12.69 10.27 4.18
CA SER A 389 -13.63 9.41 4.92
C SER A 389 -13.37 9.47 6.43
N ASN A 390 -12.10 9.39 6.84
CA ASN A 390 -11.71 9.43 8.25
C ASN A 390 -11.91 10.83 8.85
N VAL A 391 -11.59 11.90 8.10
CA VAL A 391 -11.86 13.28 8.52
C VAL A 391 -13.37 13.51 8.72
N ALA A 392 -14.19 13.04 7.77
CA ALA A 392 -15.64 13.16 7.90
C ALA A 392 -16.20 12.36 9.09
N TYR A 393 -15.65 11.16 9.36
CA TYR A 393 -16.04 10.36 10.51
C TYR A 393 -15.73 11.06 11.86
N LEU A 394 -14.54 11.66 11.98
CA LEU A 394 -14.09 12.29 13.24
C LEU A 394 -14.69 13.68 13.47
N PHE A 395 -14.75 14.50 12.43
CA PHE A 395 -15.05 15.94 12.57
C PHE A 395 -16.36 16.35 11.88
N GLY A 396 -17.01 15.41 11.16
CA GLY A 396 -18.26 15.66 10.44
C GLY A 396 -18.08 16.34 9.08
N ASP A 397 -19.22 16.68 8.48
CA ASP A 397 -19.34 17.11 7.09
C ASP A 397 -19.16 18.62 6.90
N LYS A 398 -17.98 19.13 7.28
CA LYS A 398 -17.62 20.55 7.07
C LYS A 398 -16.38 20.66 6.21
N TRP A 399 -16.43 21.51 5.21
CA TRP A 399 -15.31 21.75 4.29
C TRP A 399 -14.04 22.23 5.00
N CYS A 400 -14.18 23.01 6.09
CA CYS A 400 -13.03 23.51 6.84
C CYS A 400 -12.14 22.38 7.40
N TRP A 401 -12.72 21.26 7.87
CA TRP A 401 -11.95 20.13 8.37
C TRP A 401 -11.21 19.39 7.28
N GLN A 402 -11.85 19.25 6.12
CA GLN A 402 -11.18 18.66 4.93
C GLN A 402 -10.02 19.54 4.49
N MET A 403 -10.20 20.87 4.49
CA MET A 403 -9.16 21.82 4.14
C MET A 403 -8.03 21.83 5.17
N ALA A 404 -8.34 21.81 6.46
CA ALA A 404 -7.35 21.74 7.53
C ALA A 404 -6.44 20.53 7.40
N TYR A 405 -7.02 19.35 7.10
CA TYR A 405 -6.22 18.13 6.88
C TYR A 405 -5.37 18.22 5.60
N LYS A 406 -5.89 18.77 4.51
CA LYS A 406 -5.12 18.98 3.27
C LYS A 406 -3.91 19.91 3.52
N VAL A 407 -4.10 20.99 4.27
CA VAL A 407 -3.01 21.89 4.65
C VAL A 407 -2.00 21.15 5.54
N LEU A 408 -2.45 20.38 6.53
CA LEU A 408 -1.57 19.56 7.35
C LEU A 408 -0.74 18.60 6.50
N ALA A 409 -1.36 17.91 5.54
CA ALA A 409 -0.64 16.99 4.64
C ALA A 409 0.41 17.72 3.77
N LEU A 410 0.12 18.94 3.30
CA LEU A 410 1.08 19.78 2.58
C LEU A 410 2.26 20.20 3.47
N VAL A 411 1.99 20.53 4.74
CA VAL A 411 3.03 20.84 5.74
C VAL A 411 3.90 19.60 5.98
N MET A 412 3.29 18.42 6.11
CA MET A 412 4.03 17.15 6.27
C MET A 412 4.84 16.82 5.04
N LEU A 413 4.32 17.08 3.84
CA LEU A 413 5.06 16.95 2.59
C LEU A 413 6.31 17.87 2.59
N PHE A 414 6.18 19.11 3.07
CA PHE A 414 7.31 20.03 3.18
C PHE A 414 8.35 19.55 4.20
N ILE A 415 7.91 19.17 5.41
CA ILE A 415 8.81 18.69 6.47
C ILE A 415 9.59 17.47 6.01
N GLY A 416 8.94 16.50 5.35
CA GLY A 416 9.57 15.26 4.89
C GLY A 416 10.72 15.47 3.92
N GLY A 417 10.62 16.46 3.03
CA GLY A 417 11.68 16.72 2.05
C GLY A 417 12.98 17.27 2.63
N ILE A 418 12.95 17.75 3.88
CA ILE A 418 14.12 18.27 4.60
C ILE A 418 14.47 17.46 5.85
N ALA A 419 13.67 16.44 6.21
CA ALA A 419 13.85 15.61 7.39
C ALA A 419 14.82 14.43 7.15
N ALA A 420 15.33 13.85 8.23
CA ALA A 420 16.15 12.65 8.18
C ALA A 420 15.32 11.43 7.75
N TYR A 421 15.90 10.58 6.91
CA TYR A 421 15.26 9.40 6.30
C TYR A 421 14.61 8.46 7.34
N THR A 422 15.30 8.11 8.41
CA THR A 422 14.80 7.15 9.41
C THR A 422 13.53 7.62 10.12
N PHE A 423 13.50 8.87 10.58
CA PHE A 423 12.34 9.45 11.27
C PHE A 423 11.07 9.44 10.39
N VAL A 424 11.25 9.71 9.10
CA VAL A 424 10.15 9.79 8.14
C VAL A 424 9.46 8.43 7.94
N TRP A 425 10.25 7.35 7.87
CA TRP A 425 9.71 6.00 7.71
C TRP A 425 9.00 5.49 8.97
N ASP A 426 9.55 5.76 10.15
CA ASP A 426 8.98 5.26 11.40
C ASP A 426 7.56 5.76 11.64
N LEU A 427 7.26 7.02 11.30
CA LEU A 427 5.92 7.58 11.43
C LEU A 427 4.91 6.90 10.50
N GLY A 428 5.29 6.63 9.26
CA GLY A 428 4.48 5.90 8.29
C GLY A 428 4.21 4.46 8.73
N ASP A 429 5.26 3.76 9.16
CA ASP A 429 5.19 2.37 9.62
C ASP A 429 4.37 2.22 10.91
N VAL A 430 4.45 3.16 11.85
CA VAL A 430 3.59 3.20 13.04
C VAL A 430 2.14 3.37 12.66
N GLY A 431 1.86 4.32 11.78
CA GLY A 431 0.49 4.59 11.34
C GLY A 431 -0.16 3.40 10.65
N ILE A 432 0.52 2.78 9.68
CA ILE A 432 0.00 1.61 8.97
C ILE A 432 -0.13 0.39 9.89
N GLY A 433 0.79 0.24 10.85
CA GLY A 433 0.73 -0.83 11.84
C GLY A 433 -0.48 -0.72 12.76
N LEU A 434 -0.77 0.47 13.29
CA LEU A 434 -1.95 0.73 14.12
C LEU A 434 -3.25 0.54 13.34
N MET A 435 -3.33 1.07 12.10
CA MET A 435 -4.47 0.83 11.21
C MET A 435 -4.72 -0.67 11.05
N THR A 436 -3.68 -1.43 10.74
CA THR A 436 -3.74 -2.87 10.54
C THR A 436 -4.25 -3.59 11.78
N LEU A 437 -3.74 -3.24 12.96
CA LEU A 437 -4.13 -3.85 14.22
C LEU A 437 -5.65 -3.68 14.48
N PHE A 438 -6.15 -2.46 14.37
CA PHE A 438 -7.58 -2.18 14.59
C PHE A 438 -8.46 -2.82 13.51
N ASN A 439 -8.04 -2.80 12.27
CA ASN A 439 -8.79 -3.33 11.15
C ASN A 439 -8.89 -4.86 11.21
N ILE A 440 -7.76 -5.57 11.25
CA ILE A 440 -7.72 -7.04 11.25
C ILE A 440 -8.50 -7.61 12.43
N SER A 441 -8.38 -7.01 13.62
CA SER A 441 -9.11 -7.47 14.81
C SER A 441 -10.63 -7.53 14.59
N ILE A 442 -11.20 -6.62 13.81
CA ILE A 442 -12.64 -6.55 13.53
C ILE A 442 -13.03 -7.29 12.25
N LEU A 443 -12.09 -7.50 11.33
CA LEU A 443 -12.39 -8.27 10.13
C LEU A 443 -12.80 -9.71 10.43
N TYR A 444 -12.23 -10.36 11.44
CA TYR A 444 -12.61 -11.74 11.81
C TYR A 444 -14.10 -11.90 12.08
N PRO A 445 -14.72 -11.17 13.02
CA PRO A 445 -16.15 -11.31 13.29
C PRO A 445 -17.03 -10.80 12.13
N LEU A 446 -16.62 -9.76 11.39
CA LEU A 446 -17.37 -9.19 10.27
C LEU A 446 -17.27 -10.01 8.99
N SER A 447 -16.23 -10.81 8.82
CA SER A 447 -15.97 -11.58 7.58
C SER A 447 -17.12 -12.51 7.18
N LYS A 448 -17.95 -12.94 8.15
CA LYS A 448 -19.14 -13.76 7.90
C LYS A 448 -20.08 -13.13 6.86
N GLU A 449 -20.22 -11.81 6.89
CA GLU A 449 -21.08 -11.07 5.95
C GLU A 449 -20.47 -11.04 4.54
N ALA A 450 -19.16 -10.86 4.45
CA ALA A 450 -18.45 -10.94 3.18
C ALA A 450 -18.50 -12.36 2.59
N PHE A 451 -18.39 -13.42 3.43
CA PHE A 451 -18.56 -14.81 2.99
C PHE A 451 -19.99 -15.08 2.51
N GLN A 452 -21.00 -14.54 3.17
CA GLN A 452 -22.41 -14.66 2.73
C GLN A 452 -22.62 -13.98 1.39
N ALA A 453 -22.06 -12.76 1.21
CA ALA A 453 -22.12 -12.03 -0.07
C ALA A 453 -21.43 -12.81 -1.19
N LEU A 454 -20.27 -13.41 -0.92
CA LEU A 454 -19.55 -14.26 -1.88
C LEU A 454 -20.39 -15.50 -2.26
N GLY A 455 -20.97 -16.19 -1.28
CA GLY A 455 -21.83 -17.34 -1.55
C GLY A 455 -23.07 -17.01 -2.39
N GLN A 456 -23.68 -15.84 -2.16
CA GLN A 456 -24.80 -15.36 -2.98
C GLN A 456 -24.35 -15.03 -4.42
N TYR A 457 -23.16 -14.42 -4.58
CA TYR A 457 -22.58 -14.15 -5.89
C TYR A 457 -22.34 -15.44 -6.69
N GLU A 458 -21.75 -16.45 -6.05
CA GLU A 458 -21.45 -17.74 -6.67
C GLU A 458 -22.72 -18.50 -7.07
N LYS A 459 -23.77 -18.49 -6.23
CA LYS A 459 -25.08 -19.09 -6.57
C LYS A 459 -25.66 -18.43 -7.82
N LYS A 460 -25.75 -17.10 -7.84
CA LYS A 460 -26.27 -16.36 -9.02
C LYS A 460 -25.44 -16.58 -10.29
N LYS A 461 -24.15 -16.88 -10.15
CA LYS A 461 -23.27 -17.20 -11.28
C LYS A 461 -23.55 -18.61 -11.81
N ALA A 462 -23.85 -19.56 -10.93
CA ALA A 462 -24.13 -20.95 -11.32
C ALA A 462 -25.52 -21.10 -11.97
N GLU A 463 -26.45 -20.15 -11.74
CA GLU A 463 -27.77 -20.09 -12.32
C GLU A 463 -27.81 -19.45 -13.73
N LYS A 464 -26.69 -18.86 -14.17
CA LYS A 464 -26.51 -18.27 -15.52
C LYS A 464 -25.77 -19.20 -16.45
#